data_4ef251aed1be681892a243336a55ceae
#
_entry.id   4ef251aed1be681892a243336a55ceae
#
_cell.length_a   1.000
_cell.length_b   1.000
_cell.length_c   1.000
_cell.angle_alpha   90.00
_cell.angle_beta   90.00
_cell.angle_gamma   90.00
#
_symmetry.space_group_name_H-M   'P 1'
#
loop_
_entity.id
_entity.type
_entity.pdbx_description
1 polymer ?
#
loop_
_entity_poly.entity_id
_entity_poly.type
_entity_poly.pdbx_seq_one_letter_code
_entity_poly.pdbx_strand_id
1 'polypeptide(L)'
;MLLCGITRGAEPKSVTNSIGMELIEIPAGKFTMGSPVGEKERVSNEEQVAVTLSKPFGLGKTEVTQGQWMQVMGTEPWKGGDYVKADTDCPATYVSWEDATQFCKKLTDLERKAGKLNANEEYRLPTEAEWEYACRAGTTTAFSFGDDAKQLGEYGWFGGNTARELYAHKVGLKKPNPWGLHDMHGNVWEWCSDWYGNTLLGGTDPVAPREGIVPKPHPNFRVLRGGCWRVFPVGCRSANRYHIDRSFRNFDLGFRVARSQLATGAELKK
;
A
#
# COMPACT_ATOMS: atom_id res chain seq x y z
N MET A 1 -34.18 -27.21 2.70
CA MET A 1 -33.78 -25.79 2.77
C MET A 1 -32.61 -25.70 3.73
N LEU A 2 -31.36 -25.91 3.25
CA LEU A 2 -30.18 -25.81 4.07
C LEU A 2 -29.75 -24.33 4.14
N LEU A 3 -29.85 -23.76 5.32
CA LEU A 3 -29.24 -22.47 5.64
C LEU A 3 -27.73 -22.63 5.65
N CYS A 4 -27.07 -22.14 4.61
CA CYS A 4 -25.64 -22.00 4.57
C CYS A 4 -25.28 -20.90 5.58
N GLY A 5 -24.81 -21.31 6.76
CA GLY A 5 -24.31 -20.40 7.79
C GLY A 5 -23.09 -19.68 7.26
N ILE A 6 -23.20 -18.37 7.02
CA ILE A 6 -22.06 -17.48 6.81
C ILE A 6 -21.29 -17.46 8.14
N THR A 7 -20.22 -18.24 8.23
CA THR A 7 -19.26 -18.09 9.32
C THR A 7 -18.66 -16.68 9.20
N ARG A 8 -19.01 -15.79 10.13
CA ARG A 8 -18.27 -14.53 10.32
C ARG A 8 -16.79 -14.93 10.45
N GLY A 9 -15.99 -14.55 9.48
CA GLY A 9 -14.53 -14.72 9.56
C GLY A 9 -14.03 -14.10 10.86
N ALA A 10 -13.03 -14.76 11.48
CA ALA A 10 -12.40 -14.21 12.67
C ALA A 10 -11.91 -12.78 12.35
N GLU A 11 -12.09 -11.86 13.30
CA GLU A 11 -11.54 -10.50 13.19
C GLU A 11 -10.04 -10.58 12.80
N PRO A 12 -9.59 -9.75 11.84
CA PRO A 12 -8.20 -9.77 11.43
C PRO A 12 -7.31 -9.47 12.63
N LYS A 13 -6.28 -10.29 12.83
CA LYS A 13 -5.32 -10.06 13.89
C LYS A 13 -4.58 -8.76 13.61
N SER A 14 -4.46 -7.90 14.61
CA SER A 14 -3.71 -6.66 14.53
C SER A 14 -2.69 -6.54 15.66
N VAL A 15 -1.65 -5.77 15.41
CA VAL A 15 -0.61 -5.43 16.38
C VAL A 15 -0.39 -3.93 16.35
N THR A 16 -0.37 -3.30 17.52
CA THR A 16 -0.05 -1.86 17.65
C THR A 16 1.39 -1.70 18.11
N ASN A 17 2.18 -0.91 17.39
CA ASN A 17 3.57 -0.62 17.74
C ASN A 17 3.69 0.55 18.74
N SER A 18 4.93 0.94 19.10
CA SER A 18 5.18 1.94 20.15
C SER A 18 4.75 3.37 19.77
N ILE A 19 4.56 3.65 18.48
CA ILE A 19 4.08 4.97 17.99
C ILE A 19 2.57 4.97 17.70
N GLY A 20 1.83 3.97 18.18
CA GLY A 20 0.38 3.87 17.98
C GLY A 20 -0.04 3.46 16.58
N MET A 21 0.87 2.98 15.73
CA MET A 21 0.54 2.47 14.40
C MET A 21 -0.01 1.05 14.52
N GLU A 22 -1.20 0.84 13.96
CA GLU A 22 -1.83 -0.48 13.89
C GLU A 22 -1.45 -1.18 12.59
N LEU A 23 -1.00 -2.44 12.70
CA LEU A 23 -0.69 -3.30 11.56
C LEU A 23 -1.61 -4.51 11.56
N ILE A 24 -2.18 -4.81 10.41
CA ILE A 24 -2.98 -6.01 10.16
C ILE A 24 -2.06 -7.15 9.76
N GLU A 25 -2.22 -8.33 10.36
CA GLU A 25 -1.50 -9.54 9.97
C GLU A 25 -2.09 -10.11 8.68
N ILE A 26 -1.32 -10.05 7.61
CA ILE A 26 -1.69 -10.56 6.29
C ILE A 26 -1.17 -12.00 6.16
N PRO A 27 -2.04 -13.00 5.91
CA PRO A 27 -1.61 -14.38 5.82
C PRO A 27 -0.77 -14.64 4.56
N ALA A 28 0.12 -15.63 4.63
CA ALA A 28 0.70 -16.22 3.43
C ALA A 28 -0.40 -16.78 2.52
N GLY A 29 -0.18 -16.74 1.20
CA GLY A 29 -1.21 -17.22 0.28
C GLY A 29 -0.85 -17.08 -1.18
N LYS A 30 -1.82 -17.41 -2.03
CA LYS A 30 -1.68 -17.33 -3.48
C LYS A 30 -2.81 -16.47 -4.04
N PHE A 31 -2.50 -15.70 -5.08
CA PHE A 31 -3.50 -14.93 -5.80
C PHE A 31 -3.06 -14.70 -7.25
N THR A 32 -3.99 -14.21 -8.05
CA THR A 32 -3.72 -13.72 -9.39
C THR A 32 -3.59 -12.21 -9.32
N MET A 33 -2.38 -11.70 -9.54
CA MET A 33 -2.05 -10.28 -9.60
C MET A 33 -2.36 -9.73 -10.98
N GLY A 34 -2.84 -8.48 -11.07
CA GLY A 34 -3.24 -7.85 -12.32
C GLY A 34 -4.75 -7.98 -12.60
N SER A 35 -5.20 -7.50 -13.76
CA SER A 35 -6.62 -7.46 -14.12
C SER A 35 -6.94 -8.45 -15.27
N PRO A 36 -8.11 -9.10 -15.23
CA PRO A 36 -8.54 -9.97 -16.34
C PRO A 36 -8.82 -9.14 -17.60
N VAL A 37 -8.69 -9.77 -18.77
CA VAL A 37 -8.87 -9.11 -20.09
C VAL A 37 -10.21 -8.37 -20.21
N GLY A 38 -11.26 -8.85 -19.54
CA GLY A 38 -12.59 -8.24 -19.56
C GLY A 38 -12.82 -7.14 -18.50
N GLU A 39 -11.85 -6.82 -17.65
CA GLU A 39 -12.02 -5.76 -16.65
C GLU A 39 -12.12 -4.40 -17.33
N LYS A 40 -13.16 -3.65 -16.97
CA LYS A 40 -13.42 -2.33 -17.51
C LYS A 40 -12.27 -1.37 -17.17
N GLU A 41 -11.85 -0.58 -18.17
CA GLU A 41 -10.77 0.42 -18.04
C GLU A 41 -9.39 -0.19 -17.68
N ARG A 42 -9.20 -1.47 -17.95
CA ARG A 42 -7.91 -2.16 -17.84
C ARG A 42 -6.87 -1.52 -18.76
N VAL A 43 -5.63 -1.47 -18.31
CA VAL A 43 -4.48 -1.02 -19.13
C VAL A 43 -3.47 -2.16 -19.37
N SER A 44 -2.62 -2.00 -20.39
CA SER A 44 -1.76 -3.10 -20.88
C SER A 44 -0.66 -3.56 -19.90
N ASN A 45 -0.33 -2.77 -18.89
CA ASN A 45 0.67 -3.13 -17.88
C ASN A 45 0.10 -3.91 -16.68
N GLU A 46 -1.15 -4.37 -16.77
CA GLU A 46 -1.88 -5.10 -15.74
C GLU A 46 -2.11 -6.58 -16.15
N GLU A 47 -1.27 -7.18 -17.01
CA GLU A 47 -1.43 -8.57 -17.41
C GLU A 47 -1.33 -9.51 -16.20
N GLN A 48 -2.28 -10.46 -16.14
CA GLN A 48 -2.40 -11.35 -14.99
C GLN A 48 -1.22 -12.30 -14.84
N VAL A 49 -0.69 -12.40 -13.64
CA VAL A 49 0.35 -13.34 -13.25
C VAL A 49 -0.01 -14.06 -11.96
N ALA A 50 0.40 -15.33 -11.82
CA ALA A 50 0.22 -16.07 -10.59
C ALA A 50 1.31 -15.69 -9.58
N VAL A 51 0.91 -15.33 -8.35
CA VAL A 51 1.81 -14.94 -7.26
C VAL A 51 1.57 -15.82 -6.04
N THR A 52 2.65 -16.22 -5.38
CA THR A 52 2.65 -16.86 -4.06
C THR A 52 3.41 -15.99 -3.09
N LEU A 53 2.75 -15.53 -2.02
CA LEU A 53 3.40 -14.93 -0.86
C LEU A 53 3.66 -16.04 0.15
N SER A 54 4.93 -16.41 0.33
CA SER A 54 5.31 -17.62 1.07
C SER A 54 5.26 -17.44 2.59
N LYS A 55 5.26 -16.19 3.06
CA LYS A 55 5.29 -15.84 4.50
C LYS A 55 4.19 -14.83 4.82
N PRO A 56 3.63 -14.87 6.04
CA PRO A 56 2.78 -13.80 6.54
C PRO A 56 3.61 -12.53 6.77
N PHE A 57 2.95 -11.38 6.73
CA PHE A 57 3.56 -10.08 7.02
C PHE A 57 2.54 -9.15 7.69
N GLY A 58 3.02 -8.16 8.42
CA GLY A 58 2.17 -7.08 8.91
C GLY A 58 2.08 -5.97 7.89
N LEU A 59 0.89 -5.39 7.68
CA LEU A 59 0.70 -4.22 6.83
C LEU A 59 -0.01 -3.12 7.62
N GLY A 60 0.46 -1.88 7.49
CA GLY A 60 -0.19 -0.72 8.11
C GLY A 60 -1.68 -0.67 7.76
N LYS A 61 -2.53 -0.60 8.77
CA LYS A 61 -3.99 -0.54 8.63
C LYS A 61 -4.43 0.62 7.75
N THR A 62 -3.67 1.70 7.82
CA THR A 62 -3.83 2.93 7.04
C THR A 62 -2.48 3.36 6.47
N GLU A 63 -2.45 4.43 5.69
CA GLU A 63 -1.23 5.14 5.35
C GLU A 63 -0.55 5.69 6.62
N VAL A 64 0.76 5.95 6.54
CA VAL A 64 1.50 6.65 7.60
C VAL A 64 0.96 8.06 7.75
N THR A 65 0.58 8.42 8.98
CA THR A 65 0.02 9.75 9.26
C THR A 65 1.09 10.80 9.51
N GLN A 66 0.71 12.09 9.40
CA GLN A 66 1.57 13.23 9.75
C GLN A 66 2.06 13.13 11.20
N GLY A 67 1.19 12.73 12.14
CA GLY A 67 1.58 12.53 13.54
C GLY A 67 2.62 11.42 13.72
N GLN A 68 2.44 10.28 13.05
CA GLN A 68 3.40 9.18 13.08
C GLN A 68 4.73 9.56 12.43
N TRP A 69 4.67 10.28 11.31
CA TRP A 69 5.88 10.80 10.66
C TRP A 69 6.67 11.72 11.58
N MET A 70 6.01 12.70 12.23
CA MET A 70 6.67 13.60 13.15
C MET A 70 7.34 12.88 14.32
N GLN A 71 6.71 11.84 14.88
CA GLN A 71 7.29 11.04 15.95
C GLN A 71 8.59 10.32 15.56
N VAL A 72 8.71 9.87 14.29
CA VAL A 72 9.87 9.11 13.80
C VAL A 72 10.92 10.02 13.18
N MET A 73 10.49 11.00 12.37
CA MET A 73 11.38 11.82 11.53
C MET A 73 11.68 13.18 12.13
N GLY A 74 10.79 13.74 12.96
CA GLY A 74 10.93 15.07 13.55
C GLY A 74 10.80 16.22 12.55
N THR A 75 10.18 15.97 11.38
CA THR A 75 10.05 16.93 10.27
C THR A 75 8.62 16.99 9.76
N GLU A 76 8.28 18.03 9.01
CA GLU A 76 6.96 18.25 8.40
C GLU A 76 7.11 18.58 6.91
N PRO A 77 7.42 17.62 6.02
CA PRO A 77 7.69 17.89 4.60
C PRO A 77 6.51 18.52 3.84
N TRP A 78 5.30 18.36 4.34
CA TRP A 78 4.07 18.96 3.79
C TRP A 78 3.87 20.41 4.18
N LYS A 79 4.61 20.93 5.14
CA LYS A 79 4.40 22.29 5.71
C LYS A 79 4.65 23.37 4.67
N GLY A 80 3.61 24.18 4.45
CA GLY A 80 3.65 25.24 3.44
C GLY A 80 3.44 24.74 2.00
N GLY A 81 3.18 23.42 1.81
CA GLY A 81 2.83 22.86 0.52
C GLY A 81 1.37 23.14 0.13
N ASP A 82 1.10 23.15 -1.17
CA ASP A 82 -0.25 23.30 -1.71
C ASP A 82 -1.08 22.04 -1.43
N TYR A 83 -2.39 22.17 -1.39
CA TYR A 83 -3.34 21.06 -1.25
C TYR A 83 -3.06 20.16 -0.03
N VAL A 84 -2.66 20.74 1.07
CA VAL A 84 -2.37 20.03 2.32
C VAL A 84 -3.28 20.55 3.43
N LYS A 85 -3.81 19.59 4.18
CA LYS A 85 -4.40 19.84 5.50
C LYS A 85 -3.42 19.39 6.58
N ALA A 86 -2.96 20.32 7.39
CA ALA A 86 -2.12 20.00 8.55
C ALA A 86 -3.01 19.42 9.67
N ASP A 87 -2.90 18.11 9.89
CA ASP A 87 -3.65 17.37 10.91
C ASP A 87 -2.94 16.04 11.18
N THR A 88 -2.73 15.70 12.45
CA THR A 88 -1.98 14.51 12.87
C THR A 88 -2.52 13.20 12.28
N ASP A 89 -3.80 13.15 11.94
CA ASP A 89 -4.47 11.97 11.40
C ASP A 89 -4.54 11.96 9.86
N CYS A 90 -4.09 13.03 9.18
CA CYS A 90 -3.97 13.03 7.73
C CYS A 90 -2.71 12.27 7.28
N PRO A 91 -2.67 11.70 6.07
CA PRO A 91 -1.47 11.05 5.55
C PRO A 91 -0.28 12.00 5.49
N ALA A 92 0.91 11.48 5.78
CA ALA A 92 2.17 12.16 5.51
C ALA A 92 2.38 12.22 3.99
N THR A 93 2.36 13.44 3.44
CA THR A 93 2.56 13.70 2.01
C THR A 93 3.83 14.48 1.75
N TYR A 94 4.14 14.81 0.49
CA TYR A 94 5.41 15.44 0.09
C TYR A 94 6.63 14.60 0.52
N VAL A 95 6.48 13.28 0.53
CA VAL A 95 7.54 12.32 0.86
C VAL A 95 7.98 11.58 -0.39
N SER A 96 9.28 11.51 -0.64
CA SER A 96 9.88 10.71 -1.71
C SER A 96 9.95 9.24 -1.30
N TRP A 97 10.29 8.37 -2.25
CA TRP A 97 10.54 6.96 -1.96
C TRP A 97 11.71 6.78 -0.98
N GLU A 98 12.77 7.59 -1.13
CA GLU A 98 13.91 7.61 -0.21
C GLU A 98 13.49 8.02 1.19
N ASP A 99 12.66 9.06 1.33
CA ASP A 99 12.15 9.53 2.62
C ASP A 99 11.33 8.44 3.30
N ALA A 100 10.43 7.78 2.56
CA ALA A 100 9.60 6.68 3.05
C ALA A 100 10.46 5.48 3.49
N THR A 101 11.49 5.13 2.73
CA THR A 101 12.46 4.07 3.09
C THR A 101 13.24 4.44 4.35
N GLN A 102 13.66 5.70 4.49
CA GLN A 102 14.36 6.18 5.68
C GLN A 102 13.44 6.16 6.91
N PHE A 103 12.16 6.53 6.76
CA PHE A 103 11.17 6.37 7.81
C PHE A 103 11.11 4.94 8.32
N CYS A 104 10.96 3.97 7.41
CA CYS A 104 10.90 2.55 7.75
C CYS A 104 12.15 2.08 8.53
N LYS A 105 13.34 2.51 8.09
CA LYS A 105 14.60 2.20 8.79
C LYS A 105 14.63 2.78 10.20
N LYS A 106 14.29 4.06 10.35
CA LYS A 106 14.26 4.71 11.67
C LYS A 106 13.21 4.09 12.59
N LEU A 107 12.03 3.74 12.06
CA LEU A 107 11.00 3.03 12.82
C LEU A 107 11.49 1.66 13.27
N THR A 108 12.20 0.92 12.42
CA THR A 108 12.83 -0.35 12.78
C THR A 108 13.80 -0.19 13.95
N ASP A 109 14.68 0.81 13.89
CA ASP A 109 15.67 1.09 14.94
C ASP A 109 14.99 1.51 16.26
N LEU A 110 13.92 2.32 16.16
CA LEU A 110 13.13 2.76 17.32
C LEU A 110 12.45 1.57 18.00
N GLU A 111 11.77 0.72 17.23
CA GLU A 111 11.05 -0.45 17.75
C GLU A 111 11.99 -1.52 18.34
N ARG A 112 13.18 -1.70 17.74
CA ARG A 112 14.23 -2.57 18.31
C ARG A 112 14.73 -2.05 19.66
N LYS A 113 14.99 -0.73 19.76
CA LYS A 113 15.40 -0.10 21.02
C LYS A 113 14.31 -0.21 22.10
N ALA A 114 13.04 -0.17 21.71
CA ALA A 114 11.90 -0.35 22.60
C ALA A 114 11.64 -1.83 22.97
N GLY A 115 12.40 -2.79 22.42
CA GLY A 115 12.18 -4.22 22.61
C GLY A 115 10.87 -4.76 22.00
N LYS A 116 10.30 -4.04 21.02
CA LYS A 116 9.04 -4.38 20.35
C LYS A 116 9.24 -5.09 19.02
N LEU A 117 10.47 -5.15 18.52
CA LEU A 117 10.83 -5.76 17.25
C LEU A 117 12.05 -6.68 17.45
N ASN A 118 11.96 -7.92 16.97
CA ASN A 118 13.07 -8.86 17.04
C ASN A 118 14.19 -8.47 16.06
N ALA A 119 15.41 -8.99 16.29
CA ALA A 119 16.55 -8.68 15.44
C ALA A 119 16.37 -9.11 13.96
N ASN A 120 15.55 -10.15 13.73
CA ASN A 120 15.22 -10.67 12.39
C ASN A 120 13.95 -10.07 11.78
N GLU A 121 13.41 -9.01 12.36
CA GLU A 121 12.24 -8.31 11.84
C GLU A 121 12.60 -6.87 11.45
N GLU A 122 11.88 -6.33 10.47
CA GLU A 122 12.04 -4.94 10.03
C GLU A 122 10.73 -4.33 9.55
N TYR A 123 10.66 -3.00 9.59
CA TYR A 123 9.69 -2.21 8.83
C TYR A 123 10.29 -1.83 7.48
N ARG A 124 9.49 -1.91 6.44
CA ARG A 124 9.86 -1.58 5.07
C ARG A 124 8.64 -1.10 4.28
N LEU A 125 8.83 -0.67 3.06
CA LEU A 125 7.72 -0.52 2.11
C LEU A 125 7.20 -1.92 1.71
N PRO A 126 5.89 -2.07 1.45
CA PRO A 126 5.37 -3.30 0.87
C PRO A 126 5.94 -3.50 -0.55
N THR A 127 6.07 -4.75 -0.98
CA THR A 127 6.25 -5.03 -2.41
C THR A 127 4.95 -4.72 -3.16
N GLU A 128 5.03 -4.52 -4.47
CA GLU A 128 3.86 -4.31 -5.30
C GLU A 128 2.87 -5.48 -5.19
N ALA A 129 3.38 -6.70 -5.15
CA ALA A 129 2.58 -7.91 -4.99
C ALA A 129 1.91 -8.01 -3.61
N GLU A 130 2.62 -7.69 -2.54
CA GLU A 130 2.06 -7.63 -1.18
C GLU A 130 0.94 -6.59 -1.08
N TRP A 131 1.17 -5.40 -1.67
CA TRP A 131 0.18 -4.34 -1.68
C TRP A 131 -1.11 -4.77 -2.38
N GLU A 132 -1.02 -5.34 -3.61
CA GLU A 132 -2.22 -5.75 -4.36
C GLU A 132 -2.93 -6.94 -3.69
N TYR A 133 -2.18 -7.91 -3.17
CA TYR A 133 -2.75 -9.03 -2.40
C TYR A 133 -3.57 -8.53 -1.21
N ALA A 134 -3.01 -7.61 -0.45
CA ALA A 134 -3.67 -7.02 0.70
C ALA A 134 -4.86 -6.13 0.31
N CYS A 135 -4.74 -5.35 -0.78
CA CYS A 135 -5.83 -4.55 -1.32
C CYS A 135 -7.02 -5.42 -1.71
N ARG A 136 -6.78 -6.51 -2.45
CA ARG A 136 -7.83 -7.45 -2.88
C ARG A 136 -8.48 -8.19 -1.71
N ALA A 137 -7.75 -8.50 -0.68
CA ALA A 137 -8.26 -9.21 0.50
C ALA A 137 -9.11 -10.45 0.14
N GLY A 138 -8.62 -11.25 -0.83
CA GLY A 138 -9.27 -12.46 -1.32
C GLY A 138 -10.26 -12.25 -2.48
N THR A 139 -10.53 -11.03 -2.93
CA THR A 139 -11.39 -10.77 -4.09
C THR A 139 -10.62 -10.79 -5.41
N THR A 140 -11.33 -10.99 -6.52
CA THR A 140 -10.80 -10.94 -7.89
C THR A 140 -11.39 -9.81 -8.72
N THR A 141 -12.21 -8.97 -8.10
CA THR A 141 -12.94 -7.85 -8.71
C THR A 141 -12.05 -6.60 -8.85
N ALA A 142 -12.53 -5.60 -9.60
CA ALA A 142 -11.81 -4.35 -9.82
C ALA A 142 -11.47 -3.62 -8.51
N PHE A 143 -12.36 -3.71 -7.52
CA PHE A 143 -12.16 -3.18 -6.16
C PHE A 143 -12.38 -4.29 -5.13
N SER A 144 -11.92 -4.12 -3.91
CA SER A 144 -12.10 -5.10 -2.83
C SER A 144 -13.57 -5.31 -2.41
N PHE A 145 -14.46 -4.43 -2.88
CA PHE A 145 -15.90 -4.45 -2.61
C PHE A 145 -16.74 -4.89 -3.83
N GLY A 146 -16.13 -5.20 -4.97
CA GLY A 146 -16.82 -5.62 -6.20
C GLY A 146 -16.39 -4.80 -7.43
N ASP A 147 -17.22 -4.82 -8.49
CA ASP A 147 -16.92 -4.15 -9.76
C ASP A 147 -17.68 -2.82 -9.94
N ASP A 148 -18.63 -2.51 -9.04
CA ASP A 148 -19.43 -1.29 -9.15
C ASP A 148 -18.70 -0.06 -8.57
N ALA A 149 -18.07 0.71 -9.44
CA ALA A 149 -17.37 1.95 -9.06
C ALA A 149 -18.26 3.00 -8.36
N LYS A 150 -19.60 2.90 -8.43
CA LYS A 150 -20.49 3.82 -7.72
C LYS A 150 -20.39 3.68 -6.20
N GLN A 151 -19.94 2.52 -5.70
CA GLN A 151 -19.73 2.28 -4.28
C GLN A 151 -18.39 2.83 -3.76
N LEU A 152 -17.47 3.26 -4.64
CA LEU A 152 -16.13 3.71 -4.26
C LEU A 152 -16.16 4.80 -3.18
N GLY A 153 -17.15 5.68 -3.19
CA GLY A 153 -17.30 6.74 -2.19
C GLY A 153 -17.48 6.26 -0.75
N GLU A 154 -17.85 5.00 -0.54
CA GLU A 154 -17.96 4.38 0.78
C GLU A 154 -16.60 3.86 1.29
N TYR A 155 -15.67 3.53 0.37
CA TYR A 155 -14.39 2.85 0.64
C TYR A 155 -13.16 3.72 0.45
N GLY A 156 -13.26 4.84 -0.27
CA GLY A 156 -12.10 5.67 -0.58
C GLY A 156 -12.44 7.14 -0.84
N TRP A 157 -11.39 7.95 -0.80
CA TRP A 157 -11.38 9.36 -1.20
C TRP A 157 -10.80 9.47 -2.61
N PHE A 158 -11.59 9.97 -3.57
CA PHE A 158 -11.23 10.06 -4.97
C PHE A 158 -11.85 11.32 -5.61
N GLY A 159 -11.51 11.67 -6.84
CA GLY A 159 -11.95 12.89 -7.51
C GLY A 159 -13.47 13.08 -7.60
N GLY A 160 -14.25 12.03 -7.40
CA GLY A 160 -15.71 12.10 -7.40
C GLY A 160 -16.34 12.55 -6.08
N ASN A 161 -15.61 12.51 -4.96
CA ASN A 161 -16.15 12.85 -3.64
C ASN A 161 -15.33 13.89 -2.85
N THR A 162 -14.29 14.47 -3.46
CA THR A 162 -13.38 15.46 -2.85
C THR A 162 -13.44 16.85 -3.50
N ALA A 163 -14.39 17.10 -4.39
CA ALA A 163 -14.44 18.29 -5.25
C ALA A 163 -14.40 19.66 -4.51
N ARG A 164 -14.70 19.68 -3.22
CA ARG A 164 -14.68 20.90 -2.39
C ARG A 164 -13.53 20.91 -1.37
N GLU A 165 -12.83 19.79 -1.22
CA GLU A 165 -11.77 19.59 -0.22
C GLU A 165 -10.56 19.02 -0.95
N LEU A 166 -9.76 19.91 -1.54
CA LEU A 166 -8.62 19.58 -2.41
C LEU A 166 -7.37 19.20 -1.58
N TYR A 167 -7.48 18.16 -0.76
CA TYR A 167 -6.37 17.64 0.08
C TYR A 167 -6.63 16.18 0.46
N ALA A 168 -5.60 15.48 0.93
CA ALA A 168 -5.73 14.14 1.51
C ALA A 168 -6.48 14.18 2.85
N HIS A 169 -7.43 13.29 3.03
CA HIS A 169 -8.31 13.26 4.20
C HIS A 169 -7.69 12.43 5.34
N LYS A 170 -8.22 12.59 6.55
CA LYS A 170 -7.87 11.74 7.69
C LYS A 170 -8.01 10.27 7.32
N VAL A 171 -7.03 9.48 7.71
CA VAL A 171 -7.01 8.05 7.45
C VAL A 171 -8.13 7.31 8.18
N GLY A 172 -8.57 6.19 7.64
CA GLY A 172 -9.50 5.29 8.32
C GLY A 172 -10.97 5.76 8.40
N LEU A 173 -11.35 6.86 7.74
CA LEU A 173 -12.72 7.37 7.76
C LEU A 173 -13.68 6.63 6.83
N LYS A 174 -13.17 5.92 5.84
CA LYS A 174 -13.96 5.12 4.91
C LYS A 174 -14.01 3.66 5.36
N LYS A 175 -14.93 2.87 4.79
CA LYS A 175 -15.04 1.43 5.10
C LYS A 175 -13.73 0.71 4.75
N PRO A 176 -13.28 -0.24 5.57
CA PRO A 176 -12.13 -1.08 5.26
C PRO A 176 -12.47 -2.14 4.20
N ASN A 177 -11.43 -2.73 3.64
CA ASN A 177 -11.56 -3.95 2.85
C ASN A 177 -11.88 -5.17 3.77
N PRO A 178 -12.12 -6.37 3.20
CA PRO A 178 -12.44 -7.58 4.00
C PRO A 178 -11.39 -7.97 5.04
N TRP A 179 -10.14 -7.51 4.92
CA TRP A 179 -9.07 -7.76 5.88
C TRP A 179 -8.85 -6.61 6.88
N GLY A 180 -9.71 -5.60 6.89
CA GLY A 180 -9.63 -4.49 7.84
C GLY A 180 -8.66 -3.37 7.46
N LEU A 181 -8.15 -3.35 6.22
CA LEU A 181 -7.29 -2.29 5.70
C LEU A 181 -8.14 -1.15 5.13
N HIS A 182 -7.84 0.08 5.52
CA HIS A 182 -8.52 1.28 5.05
C HIS A 182 -7.74 1.97 3.93
N ASP A 183 -8.44 2.81 3.18
CA ASP A 183 -7.91 3.74 2.18
C ASP A 183 -7.15 3.07 1.01
N MET A 184 -7.34 1.75 0.80
CA MET A 184 -6.72 0.98 -0.28
C MET A 184 -7.18 1.41 -1.69
N HIS A 185 -8.19 2.26 -1.81
CA HIS A 185 -8.84 2.68 -3.06
C HIS A 185 -8.95 4.20 -3.16
N GLY A 186 -7.89 4.94 -2.82
CA GLY A 186 -7.85 6.40 -2.92
C GLY A 186 -7.01 7.04 -1.82
N ASN A 187 -7.36 8.24 -1.42
CA ASN A 187 -6.68 9.11 -0.47
C ASN A 187 -5.30 9.58 -0.97
N VAL A 188 -4.23 8.81 -0.83
CA VAL A 188 -2.93 9.11 -1.43
C VAL A 188 -2.37 7.92 -2.20
N TRP A 189 -1.61 8.20 -3.27
CA TRP A 189 -0.78 7.19 -3.91
C TRP A 189 0.26 6.66 -2.92
N GLU A 190 0.47 5.35 -2.91
CA GLU A 190 1.35 4.68 -1.97
C GLU A 190 2.59 4.11 -2.64
N TRP A 191 3.76 4.50 -2.14
CA TRP A 191 5.04 3.95 -2.57
C TRP A 191 5.15 2.45 -2.25
N CYS A 192 5.54 1.67 -3.27
CA CYS A 192 5.98 0.28 -3.10
C CYS A 192 7.51 0.18 -3.21
N SER A 193 8.09 -0.93 -2.73
CA SER A 193 9.53 -1.18 -2.79
C SER A 193 10.07 -1.41 -4.20
N ASP A 194 9.19 -1.80 -5.11
CA ASP A 194 9.53 -2.29 -6.44
C ASP A 194 9.97 -1.19 -7.39
N TRP A 195 10.92 -1.51 -8.26
CA TRP A 195 11.17 -0.73 -9.46
C TRP A 195 10.01 -0.95 -10.44
N TYR A 196 9.63 0.12 -11.13
CA TYR A 196 8.57 0.00 -12.12
C TYR A 196 9.07 -0.70 -13.38
N GLY A 197 8.35 -1.74 -13.81
CA GLY A 197 8.48 -2.39 -15.10
C GLY A 197 7.15 -2.44 -15.83
N ASN A 198 7.16 -2.51 -17.17
CA ASN A 198 5.94 -2.56 -17.98
C ASN A 198 5.14 -3.87 -17.80
N THR A 199 5.74 -4.88 -17.21
CA THR A 199 5.12 -6.19 -16.94
C THR A 199 5.14 -6.48 -15.46
N LEU A 200 4.11 -7.17 -14.97
CA LEU A 200 4.07 -7.71 -13.62
C LEU A 200 4.99 -8.93 -13.51
N LEU A 201 5.56 -9.13 -12.32
CA LEU A 201 6.31 -10.33 -11.99
C LEU A 201 5.41 -11.33 -11.27
N GLY A 202 5.38 -12.55 -11.78
CA GLY A 202 4.79 -13.69 -11.09
C GLY A 202 5.82 -14.49 -10.28
N GLY A 203 5.37 -15.60 -9.68
CA GLY A 203 6.22 -16.51 -8.92
C GLY A 203 6.07 -16.37 -7.42
N THR A 204 7.11 -16.78 -6.68
CA THR A 204 7.10 -16.75 -5.20
C THR A 204 7.84 -15.52 -4.71
N ASP A 205 7.16 -14.74 -3.84
CA ASP A 205 7.66 -13.52 -3.23
C ASP A 205 8.31 -12.55 -4.24
N PRO A 206 7.61 -12.21 -5.35
CA PRO A 206 8.21 -11.40 -6.41
C PRO A 206 8.49 -9.99 -5.93
N VAL A 207 9.69 -9.51 -6.25
CA VAL A 207 10.14 -8.11 -6.07
C VAL A 207 10.81 -7.68 -7.35
N ALA A 208 10.34 -6.59 -7.96
CA ALA A 208 10.93 -6.11 -9.21
C ALA A 208 12.30 -5.47 -8.96
N PRO A 209 13.41 -6.07 -9.44
CA PRO A 209 14.75 -5.51 -9.32
C PRO A 209 14.95 -4.34 -10.29
N ARG A 210 15.99 -3.56 -10.07
CA ARG A 210 16.34 -2.45 -10.98
C ARG A 210 16.78 -2.95 -12.37
N GLU A 211 17.49 -4.06 -12.40
CA GLU A 211 18.11 -4.58 -13.63
C GLU A 211 17.14 -5.42 -14.44
N GLY A 212 17.08 -5.18 -15.75
CA GLY A 212 16.32 -5.99 -16.71
C GLY A 212 14.84 -5.68 -16.85
N ILE A 213 14.24 -4.90 -15.97
CA ILE A 213 12.77 -4.65 -15.95
C ILE A 213 12.44 -3.19 -16.24
N VAL A 214 13.35 -2.27 -15.86
CA VAL A 214 13.10 -0.83 -16.00
C VAL A 214 13.27 -0.39 -17.45
N PRO A 215 12.22 0.13 -18.10
CA PRO A 215 12.34 0.64 -19.47
C PRO A 215 13.32 1.82 -19.53
N LYS A 216 14.25 1.82 -20.49
CA LYS A 216 14.90 3.06 -20.87
C LYS A 216 13.87 3.96 -21.58
N PRO A 217 13.75 5.26 -21.25
CA PRO A 217 14.73 6.14 -20.58
C PRO A 217 14.43 6.45 -19.09
N HIS A 218 13.60 5.68 -18.37
CA HIS A 218 13.15 6.03 -17.01
C HIS A 218 13.73 5.09 -15.92
N PRO A 219 15.06 5.08 -15.69
CA PRO A 219 15.70 4.10 -14.80
C PRO A 219 15.47 4.34 -13.31
N ASN A 220 14.72 5.39 -12.93
CA ASN A 220 14.55 5.81 -11.53
C ASN A 220 13.11 5.69 -11.03
N PHE A 221 12.20 5.09 -11.80
CA PHE A 221 10.80 5.01 -11.42
C PHE A 221 10.53 3.89 -10.42
N ARG A 222 9.77 4.24 -9.38
CA ARG A 222 9.19 3.31 -8.40
C ARG A 222 7.69 3.17 -8.60
N VAL A 223 7.18 2.02 -8.21
CA VAL A 223 5.76 1.71 -8.28
C VAL A 223 4.97 2.52 -7.25
N LEU A 224 3.82 3.01 -7.67
CA LEU A 224 2.76 3.59 -6.86
C LEU A 224 1.46 2.83 -7.03
N ARG A 225 0.72 2.67 -5.94
CA ARG A 225 -0.54 1.93 -5.93
C ARG A 225 -1.64 2.73 -5.20
N GLY A 226 -2.90 2.32 -5.38
CA GLY A 226 -4.06 2.76 -4.60
C GLY A 226 -4.87 3.90 -5.19
N GLY A 227 -4.28 4.74 -6.02
CA GLY A 227 -4.93 5.98 -6.45
C GLY A 227 -4.81 7.08 -5.40
N CYS A 228 -5.47 8.22 -5.61
CA CYS A 228 -5.47 9.32 -4.65
C CYS A 228 -6.78 10.12 -4.72
N TRP A 229 -6.94 11.04 -3.77
CA TRP A 229 -8.14 11.87 -3.61
C TRP A 229 -8.58 12.66 -4.86
N ARG A 230 -7.73 12.85 -5.86
CA ARG A 230 -8.03 13.63 -7.07
C ARG A 230 -8.19 12.80 -8.35
N VAL A 231 -7.92 11.49 -8.33
CA VAL A 231 -8.06 10.65 -9.53
C VAL A 231 -9.48 10.10 -9.69
N PHE A 232 -9.82 9.71 -10.93
CA PHE A 232 -11.07 9.03 -11.23
C PHE A 232 -11.05 7.56 -10.72
N PRO A 233 -12.20 6.90 -10.60
CA PRO A 233 -12.29 5.52 -10.11
C PRO A 233 -11.34 4.53 -10.79
N VAL A 234 -11.07 4.71 -12.08
CA VAL A 234 -10.11 3.88 -12.83
C VAL A 234 -8.73 3.80 -12.17
N GLY A 235 -8.26 4.92 -11.61
CA GLY A 235 -6.97 4.99 -10.90
C GLY A 235 -6.98 4.34 -9.52
N CYS A 236 -8.17 4.06 -8.96
CA CYS A 236 -8.33 3.45 -7.63
C CYS A 236 -8.59 1.93 -7.68
N ARG A 237 -8.58 1.28 -8.87
CA ARG A 237 -8.75 -0.18 -8.99
C ARG A 237 -7.58 -0.94 -8.33
N SER A 238 -7.85 -2.12 -7.81
CA SER A 238 -6.84 -2.97 -7.16
C SER A 238 -5.63 -3.24 -8.07
N ALA A 239 -5.85 -3.45 -9.37
CA ALA A 239 -4.80 -3.73 -10.35
C ALA A 239 -4.13 -2.48 -10.92
N ASN A 240 -4.69 -1.27 -10.72
CA ASN A 240 -4.13 -0.06 -11.31
C ASN A 240 -2.71 0.22 -10.79
N ARG A 241 -1.82 0.53 -11.74
CA ARG A 241 -0.39 0.78 -11.49
C ARG A 241 -0.02 2.17 -11.94
N TYR A 242 0.68 2.89 -11.10
CA TYR A 242 1.30 4.16 -11.46
C TYR A 242 2.79 4.14 -11.12
N HIS A 243 3.53 5.09 -11.62
CA HIS A 243 4.96 5.20 -11.38
C HIS A 243 5.44 6.64 -11.52
N ILE A 244 6.46 6.97 -10.76
CA ILE A 244 7.11 8.27 -10.84
C ILE A 244 8.57 8.15 -10.39
N ASP A 245 9.38 9.17 -10.67
CA ASP A 245 10.75 9.22 -10.17
C ASP A 245 10.79 9.13 -8.64
N ARG A 246 11.66 8.28 -8.13
CA ARG A 246 11.78 7.99 -6.69
C ARG A 246 12.07 9.22 -5.82
N SER A 247 12.65 10.27 -6.38
CA SER A 247 12.97 11.52 -5.67
C SER A 247 11.79 12.50 -5.63
N PHE A 248 10.72 12.21 -6.39
CA PHE A 248 9.59 13.12 -6.52
C PHE A 248 8.80 13.22 -5.23
N ARG A 249 8.32 14.43 -4.91
CA ARG A 249 7.48 14.76 -3.75
C ARG A 249 6.26 15.50 -4.19
N ASN A 250 5.08 15.11 -3.71
CA ASN A 250 3.84 15.78 -4.07
C ASN A 250 2.79 15.64 -2.95
N PHE A 251 1.76 16.47 -3.00
CA PHE A 251 0.64 16.52 -2.05
C PHE A 251 -0.25 15.26 -2.06
N ASP A 252 -0.14 14.42 -3.08
CA ASP A 252 -0.94 13.21 -3.27
C ASP A 252 -0.11 11.92 -3.19
N LEU A 253 1.17 12.02 -2.77
CA LEU A 253 2.09 10.89 -2.58
C LEU A 253 2.35 10.66 -1.10
N GLY A 254 2.10 9.44 -0.65
CA GLY A 254 2.35 8.94 0.69
C GLY A 254 2.79 7.48 0.65
N PHE A 255 2.61 6.74 1.73
CA PHE A 255 2.96 5.32 1.83
C PHE A 255 2.32 4.68 3.05
N ARG A 256 2.25 3.36 3.05
CA ARG A 256 2.07 2.56 4.28
C ARG A 256 3.26 1.66 4.51
N VAL A 257 3.45 1.19 5.75
CA VAL A 257 4.55 0.29 6.09
C VAL A 257 4.13 -1.16 6.02
N ALA A 258 5.06 -2.03 5.63
CA ALA A 258 5.00 -3.46 5.88
C ALA A 258 5.99 -3.82 7.01
N ARG A 259 5.66 -4.87 7.80
CA ARG A 259 6.55 -5.50 8.78
C ARG A 259 6.76 -6.94 8.37
N SER A 260 7.99 -7.36 8.20
CA SER A 260 8.33 -8.73 7.84
C SER A 260 9.54 -9.25 8.60
N GLN A 261 9.70 -10.57 8.58
CA GLN A 261 10.94 -11.19 9.02
C GLN A 261 12.00 -11.03 7.93
N LEU A 262 13.22 -10.70 8.33
CA LEU A 262 14.38 -10.74 7.45
C LEU A 262 14.65 -12.20 7.00
N ALA A 263 15.05 -12.35 5.74
CA ALA A 263 15.50 -13.65 5.25
C ALA A 263 16.68 -14.14 6.11
N THR A 264 16.60 -15.37 6.61
CA THR A 264 17.69 -15.98 7.34
C THR A 264 18.80 -16.34 6.36
N GLY A 265 20.09 -16.32 6.79
CA GLY A 265 21.24 -16.61 5.92
C GLY A 265 21.20 -17.97 5.21
N ALA A 266 20.29 -18.88 5.57
CA ALA A 266 20.02 -20.15 4.88
C ALA A 266 19.13 -19.96 3.63
N GLU A 267 18.32 -18.91 3.56
CA GLU A 267 17.40 -18.61 2.44
C GLU A 267 18.09 -17.81 1.32
N LEU A 268 19.19 -17.10 1.63
CA LEU A 268 19.99 -16.34 0.66
C LEU A 268 20.91 -17.21 -0.21
N LYS A 269 20.98 -18.52 0.02
CA LYS A 269 21.87 -19.46 -0.70
C LYS A 269 21.12 -20.40 -1.66
N LYS A 270 19.88 -20.16 -1.96
CA LYS A 270 19.08 -20.83 -2.98
C LYS A 270 18.76 -19.89 -4.12
#